data_67f883632a635e161dbad09c9784f439
#
_entry.id   67f883632a635e161dbad09c9784f439
#
_cell.length_a   1.000
_cell.length_b   1.000
_cell.length_c   1.000
_cell.angle_alpha   90.00
_cell.angle_beta   90.00
_cell.angle_gamma   90.00
#
_symmetry.space_group_name_H-M   'P 1'
#
loop_
_entity.id
_entity.type
_entity.pdbx_description
1 polymer ?
#
loop_
_entity_poly.entity_id
_entity_poly.type
_entity_poly.pdbx_seq_one_letter_code
_entity_poly.pdbx_strand_id
1 'polypeptide(L)'
;MADYKKIAEDVLTHVGGADNVKDVYHCATRLRFTLKQARADKEALRNLPGVINVLGEGTQMQVVIGNEVDRVYDELTPLLPEGTMSGSIDDPEAAAEDAPKGKLLDRIFNTISGIFAPYLPLLMASGILSGLLTLASNQGWIDTAGGTYAILSAASNALFYFFPILLSYTASKQFHCNTYIAVVIGATLIHPTFAALSSVETGVNYFGIPFIMGSYSSSVIPAIAGVWLYSVVEHKLKNALPASIQNLVITLVTMLVIVPLTIIVFGPVGTYVSDAIANGLNAILGLSPVIAGIIAGGLCGYMAVFGLQWGVIPIIIYNIANIGYDYFTPMWMMGPYAQVGIALAVFLMAKKNPQLRQLSLTGFLTGLFTGITEPIIYGLLTRYKKLHIPFIVGGAVGGAICGIFRVKVNAFLFAGILNFPGYFGPTFVWYVVAMAAAILVACGITYAIGYEDK
;
A
#
# COMPACT_ATOMS: atom_id res chain seq x y z
N MET A 1 -6.50 -12.24 -27.37
CA MET A 1 -5.41 -11.92 -26.46
C MET A 1 -4.89 -10.54 -26.86
N ALA A 2 -4.60 -9.67 -25.90
CA ALA A 2 -3.98 -8.38 -26.24
C ALA A 2 -2.56 -8.65 -26.81
N ASP A 3 -2.21 -7.96 -27.86
CA ASP A 3 -0.87 -8.03 -28.47
C ASP A 3 0.04 -7.05 -27.71
N TYR A 4 0.68 -7.53 -26.65
CA TYR A 4 1.50 -6.70 -25.75
C TYR A 4 2.70 -6.11 -26.47
N LYS A 5 3.27 -6.84 -27.44
CA LYS A 5 4.36 -6.37 -28.30
C LYS A 5 3.94 -5.16 -29.11
N LYS A 6 2.76 -5.23 -29.74
CA LYS A 6 2.22 -4.11 -30.50
C LYS A 6 1.94 -2.90 -29.60
N ILE A 7 1.41 -3.11 -28.40
CA ILE A 7 1.19 -2.03 -27.43
C ILE A 7 2.53 -1.37 -27.05
N ALA A 8 3.58 -2.15 -26.79
CA ALA A 8 4.91 -1.66 -26.46
C ALA A 8 5.51 -0.83 -27.62
N GLU A 9 5.44 -1.33 -28.87
CA GLU A 9 5.90 -0.64 -30.08
C GLU A 9 5.13 0.69 -30.31
N ASP A 10 3.82 0.66 -30.16
CA ASP A 10 2.96 1.83 -30.33
C ASP A 10 3.23 2.89 -29.27
N VAL A 11 3.37 2.48 -27.99
CA VAL A 11 3.75 3.37 -26.88
C VAL A 11 5.11 4.00 -27.15
N LEU A 12 6.11 3.19 -27.55
CA LEU A 12 7.46 3.66 -27.82
C LEU A 12 7.49 4.69 -28.95
N THR A 13 6.72 4.45 -30.01
CA THR A 13 6.59 5.38 -31.13
C THR A 13 6.05 6.74 -30.67
N HIS A 14 5.00 6.76 -29.84
CA HIS A 14 4.31 7.98 -29.44
C HIS A 14 4.96 8.72 -28.24
N VAL A 15 5.92 8.10 -27.52
CA VAL A 15 6.78 8.82 -26.58
C VAL A 15 7.96 9.52 -27.28
N GLY A 16 8.05 9.40 -28.61
CA GLY A 16 9.06 10.06 -29.45
C GLY A 16 10.18 9.14 -29.89
N GLY A 17 9.96 7.83 -29.87
CA GLY A 17 10.91 6.77 -30.30
C GLY A 17 11.89 6.34 -29.21
N ALA A 18 12.56 5.21 -29.46
CA ALA A 18 13.52 4.61 -28.52
C ALA A 18 14.67 5.57 -28.16
N ASP A 19 15.15 6.34 -29.11
CA ASP A 19 16.23 7.33 -28.90
C ASP A 19 15.84 8.48 -27.96
N ASN A 20 14.54 8.75 -27.81
CA ASN A 20 14.03 9.79 -26.91
C ASN A 20 13.89 9.31 -25.47
N VAL A 21 13.90 8.00 -25.23
CA VAL A 21 13.82 7.45 -23.89
C VAL A 21 15.19 7.55 -23.22
N LYS A 22 15.25 8.22 -22.08
CA LYS A 22 16.40 8.24 -21.19
C LYS A 22 16.32 7.07 -20.22
N ASP A 23 15.16 6.97 -19.53
CA ASP A 23 14.90 5.91 -18.57
C ASP A 23 13.45 5.47 -18.67
N VAL A 24 13.18 4.19 -18.40
CA VAL A 24 11.82 3.66 -18.28
C VAL A 24 11.70 2.71 -17.11
N TYR A 25 10.67 2.91 -16.33
CA TYR A 25 10.32 2.06 -15.20
C TYR A 25 8.85 1.71 -15.26
N HIS A 26 8.44 0.64 -14.57
CA HIS A 26 7.04 0.33 -14.38
C HIS A 26 6.70 0.20 -12.88
N CYS A 27 5.48 0.48 -12.53
CA CYS A 27 4.88 0.10 -11.25
C CYS A 27 3.68 -0.80 -11.53
N ALA A 28 2.95 -1.22 -10.52
CA ALA A 28 1.83 -2.17 -10.65
C ALA A 28 0.81 -1.87 -11.78
N THR A 29 0.73 -0.63 -12.27
CA THR A 29 -0.27 -0.24 -13.29
C THR A 29 0.24 0.71 -14.37
N ARG A 30 1.50 1.19 -14.32
CA ARG A 30 1.98 2.28 -15.18
C ARG A 30 3.39 2.04 -15.68
N LEU A 31 3.64 2.43 -16.94
CA LEU A 31 4.96 2.71 -17.46
C LEU A 31 5.32 4.16 -17.13
N ARG A 32 6.51 4.41 -16.63
CA ARG A 32 7.05 5.74 -16.34
C ARG A 32 8.28 5.98 -17.19
N PHE A 33 8.21 7.00 -18.03
CA PHE A 33 9.27 7.41 -18.92
C PHE A 33 9.90 8.70 -18.44
N THR A 34 11.24 8.72 -18.39
CA THR A 34 12.03 9.94 -18.42
C THR A 34 12.51 10.13 -19.85
N LEU A 35 12.06 11.18 -20.51
CA LEU A 35 12.36 11.47 -21.91
C LEU A 35 13.52 12.48 -22.00
N LYS A 36 14.35 12.36 -23.04
CA LYS A 36 15.40 13.33 -23.34
C LYS A 36 14.82 14.67 -23.83
N GLN A 37 13.69 14.63 -24.54
CA GLN A 37 13.01 15.78 -25.08
C GLN A 37 11.48 15.63 -24.94
N ALA A 38 10.76 16.73 -24.75
CA ALA A 38 9.30 16.75 -24.61
C ALA A 38 8.59 16.59 -25.99
N ARG A 39 8.80 15.43 -26.63
CA ARG A 39 8.25 15.10 -27.96
C ARG A 39 7.09 14.10 -27.91
N ALA A 40 6.64 13.70 -26.73
CA ALA A 40 5.57 12.71 -26.61
C ALA A 40 4.23 13.28 -27.08
N ASP A 41 3.54 12.51 -27.91
CA ASP A 41 2.18 12.81 -28.35
C ASP A 41 1.16 12.21 -27.37
N LYS A 42 0.73 13.03 -26.40
CA LYS A 42 -0.20 12.60 -25.35
C LYS A 42 -1.58 12.20 -25.88
N GLU A 43 -2.07 12.86 -26.92
CA GLU A 43 -3.39 12.53 -27.50
C GLU A 43 -3.34 11.19 -28.20
N ALA A 44 -2.31 10.95 -28.99
CA ALA A 44 -2.10 9.68 -29.65
C ALA A 44 -1.93 8.55 -28.62
N LEU A 45 -1.11 8.74 -27.57
CA LEU A 45 -0.92 7.76 -26.49
C LEU A 45 -2.23 7.42 -25.77
N ARG A 46 -3.11 8.41 -25.51
CA ARG A 46 -4.42 8.17 -24.86
C ARG A 46 -5.39 7.36 -25.72
N ASN A 47 -5.21 7.41 -27.02
CA ASN A 47 -6.08 6.71 -27.97
C ASN A 47 -5.58 5.31 -28.32
N LEU A 48 -4.40 4.89 -27.81
CA LEU A 48 -3.86 3.56 -28.08
C LEU A 48 -4.69 2.46 -27.39
N PRO A 49 -4.96 1.37 -28.09
CA PRO A 49 -5.55 0.18 -27.46
C PRO A 49 -4.64 -0.34 -26.34
N GLY A 50 -5.17 -0.55 -25.14
CA GLY A 50 -4.41 -1.01 -23.98
C GLY A 50 -3.84 0.11 -23.11
N VAL A 51 -3.91 1.37 -23.51
CA VAL A 51 -3.59 2.53 -22.67
C VAL A 51 -4.86 3.06 -22.01
N ILE A 52 -4.88 3.11 -20.69
CA ILE A 52 -6.01 3.60 -19.90
C ILE A 52 -5.99 5.13 -19.79
N ASN A 53 -4.80 5.69 -19.53
CA ASN A 53 -4.61 7.14 -19.41
C ASN A 53 -3.13 7.52 -19.60
N VAL A 54 -2.85 8.81 -19.80
CA VAL A 54 -1.50 9.36 -19.87
C VAL A 54 -1.40 10.56 -18.95
N LEU A 55 -0.44 10.53 -18.01
CA LEU A 55 -0.18 11.54 -17.00
C LEU A 55 1.23 12.13 -17.16
N GLY A 56 1.49 13.23 -16.49
CA GLY A 56 2.80 13.90 -16.53
C GLY A 56 2.89 15.00 -17.60
N GLU A 57 3.97 15.77 -17.58
CA GLU A 57 4.25 16.90 -18.48
C GLU A 57 5.73 16.98 -18.85
N GLY A 58 6.01 17.54 -20.03
CA GLY A 58 7.38 17.75 -20.50
C GLY A 58 8.11 16.43 -20.74
N THR A 59 9.21 16.21 -20.04
CA THR A 59 10.06 15.02 -20.15
C THR A 59 9.65 13.88 -19.19
N GLN A 60 8.74 14.11 -18.27
CA GLN A 60 8.22 13.12 -17.34
C GLN A 60 6.86 12.63 -17.80
N MET A 61 6.78 11.39 -18.30
CA MET A 61 5.56 10.83 -18.88
C MET A 61 5.18 9.53 -18.17
N GLN A 62 3.90 9.38 -17.83
CA GLN A 62 3.37 8.15 -17.26
C GLN A 62 2.24 7.62 -18.13
N VAL A 63 2.38 6.40 -18.62
CA VAL A 63 1.37 5.71 -19.42
C VAL A 63 0.71 4.65 -18.57
N VAL A 64 -0.55 4.82 -18.25
CA VAL A 64 -1.34 3.91 -17.42
C VAL A 64 -1.84 2.76 -18.28
N ILE A 65 -1.35 1.54 -18.01
CA ILE A 65 -1.70 0.31 -18.74
C ILE A 65 -2.70 -0.54 -17.93
N GLY A 66 -2.57 -0.53 -16.59
CA GLY A 66 -3.31 -1.42 -15.70
C GLY A 66 -2.50 -2.67 -15.33
N ASN A 67 -3.18 -3.74 -14.89
CA ASN A 67 -2.54 -4.94 -14.33
C ASN A 67 -1.66 -5.73 -15.31
N GLU A 68 -1.67 -5.39 -16.58
CA GLU A 68 -0.86 -6.05 -17.62
C GLU A 68 0.41 -5.26 -17.95
N VAL A 69 0.73 -4.25 -17.14
CA VAL A 69 1.89 -3.37 -17.35
C VAL A 69 3.21 -4.16 -17.41
N ASP A 70 3.38 -5.17 -16.59
CA ASP A 70 4.58 -6.01 -16.55
C ASP A 70 4.84 -6.66 -17.91
N ARG A 71 3.79 -7.21 -18.54
CA ARG A 71 3.89 -7.86 -19.85
C ARG A 71 4.24 -6.87 -20.97
N VAL A 72 3.66 -5.65 -20.90
CA VAL A 72 3.98 -4.60 -21.87
C VAL A 72 5.40 -4.09 -21.64
N TYR A 73 5.84 -4.01 -20.39
CA TYR A 73 7.20 -3.61 -20.03
C TYR A 73 8.25 -4.62 -20.49
N ASP A 74 7.99 -5.93 -20.32
CA ASP A 74 8.87 -7.01 -20.78
C ASP A 74 9.06 -6.97 -22.31
N GLU A 75 8.01 -6.63 -23.07
CA GLU A 75 8.09 -6.46 -24.53
C GLU A 75 8.74 -5.11 -24.95
N LEU A 76 8.64 -4.09 -24.09
CA LEU A 76 9.20 -2.76 -24.34
C LEU A 76 10.73 -2.73 -24.16
N THR A 77 11.22 -3.36 -23.08
CA THR A 77 12.63 -3.31 -22.67
C THR A 77 13.60 -3.74 -23.77
N PRO A 78 13.35 -4.83 -24.54
CA PRO A 78 14.21 -5.23 -25.65
C PRO A 78 14.28 -4.26 -26.81
N LEU A 79 13.32 -3.30 -26.91
CA LEU A 79 13.25 -2.31 -27.97
C LEU A 79 14.05 -1.04 -27.66
N LEU A 80 14.62 -0.94 -26.45
CA LEU A 80 15.35 0.24 -25.99
C LEU A 80 16.85 0.11 -26.28
N PRO A 81 17.57 1.24 -26.48
CA PRO A 81 19.02 1.24 -26.67
C PRO A 81 19.77 0.64 -25.47
N GLU A 82 20.92 0.01 -25.73
CA GLU A 82 21.82 -0.44 -24.67
C GLU A 82 22.24 0.74 -23.78
N GLY A 83 22.11 0.57 -22.46
CA GLY A 83 22.41 1.61 -21.47
C GLY A 83 21.22 2.46 -21.05
N THR A 84 20.01 2.21 -21.59
CA THR A 84 18.78 2.81 -21.03
C THR A 84 18.52 2.21 -19.66
N MET A 85 18.43 3.04 -18.62
CA MET A 85 18.08 2.54 -17.29
C MET A 85 16.63 2.05 -17.31
N SER A 86 16.43 0.82 -16.90
CA SER A 86 15.14 0.15 -16.89
C SER A 86 14.99 -0.68 -15.63
N GLY A 87 13.77 -0.79 -15.09
CA GLY A 87 13.50 -1.55 -13.89
C GLY A 87 12.03 -1.51 -13.48
N SER A 88 11.69 -2.29 -12.47
CA SER A 88 10.42 -2.12 -11.75
C SER A 88 10.59 -1.00 -10.72
N ILE A 89 9.59 -0.14 -10.57
CA ILE A 89 9.54 0.82 -9.44
C ILE A 89 9.29 0.09 -8.11
N ASP A 90 9.04 -1.20 -8.14
CA ASP A 90 9.20 -2.08 -7.00
C ASP A 90 10.70 -2.23 -6.62
N ASP A 91 11.63 -1.80 -7.51
CA ASP A 91 13.03 -1.57 -7.16
C ASP A 91 13.20 -0.13 -6.62
N PRO A 92 13.55 0.02 -5.33
CA PRO A 92 13.66 1.32 -4.67
C PRO A 92 14.71 2.26 -5.27
N GLU A 93 15.68 1.74 -6.01
CA GLU A 93 16.71 2.56 -6.67
C GLU A 93 16.11 3.42 -7.79
N ALA A 94 15.12 2.89 -8.51
CA ALA A 94 14.44 3.59 -9.59
C ALA A 94 13.44 4.67 -9.11
N ALA A 95 12.89 4.51 -7.89
CA ALA A 95 11.92 5.45 -7.33
C ALA A 95 12.58 6.72 -6.74
N ALA A 96 13.86 6.69 -6.43
CA ALA A 96 14.55 7.76 -5.70
C ALA A 96 14.97 8.95 -6.58
N GLU A 97 15.20 8.77 -7.87
CA GLU A 97 15.60 9.85 -8.78
C GLU A 97 14.45 10.75 -9.23
N ASP A 98 13.20 10.28 -9.16
CA ASP A 98 12.01 10.98 -9.66
C ASP A 98 11.13 11.62 -8.57
N ALA A 99 11.60 11.72 -7.32
CA ALA A 99 10.84 12.38 -6.27
C ALA A 99 10.69 13.88 -6.61
N PRO A 100 9.48 14.38 -6.90
CA PRO A 100 9.30 15.82 -7.09
C PRO A 100 9.81 16.54 -5.86
N LYS A 101 10.41 17.73 -6.04
CA LYS A 101 10.81 18.64 -4.95
C LYS A 101 9.56 19.15 -4.21
N GLY A 102 8.78 18.20 -3.65
CA GLY A 102 7.55 18.42 -2.93
C GLY A 102 7.80 18.84 -1.47
N LYS A 103 6.73 19.23 -0.79
CA LYS A 103 6.72 19.55 0.65
C LYS A 103 7.24 18.33 1.45
N LEU A 104 7.76 18.57 2.65
CA LEU A 104 8.30 17.51 3.54
C LEU A 104 7.37 16.31 3.68
N LEU A 105 6.06 16.54 3.77
CA LEU A 105 5.04 15.50 3.87
C LEU A 105 5.03 14.59 2.64
N ASP A 106 5.15 15.14 1.43
CA ASP A 106 5.14 14.34 0.20
C ASP A 106 6.34 13.37 0.15
N ARG A 107 7.51 13.82 0.64
CA ARG A 107 8.70 12.97 0.75
C ARG A 107 8.51 11.84 1.76
N ILE A 108 7.92 12.14 2.93
CA ILE A 108 7.62 11.12 3.95
C ILE A 108 6.66 10.07 3.39
N PHE A 109 5.57 10.49 2.73
CA PHE A 109 4.60 9.56 2.16
C PHE A 109 5.18 8.72 1.02
N ASN A 110 5.99 9.30 0.14
CA ASN A 110 6.66 8.57 -0.92
C ASN A 110 7.65 7.54 -0.37
N THR A 111 8.41 7.91 0.67
CA THR A 111 9.32 6.99 1.36
C THR A 111 8.57 5.83 1.99
N ILE A 112 7.49 6.11 2.73
CA ILE A 112 6.65 5.06 3.35
C ILE A 112 6.04 4.17 2.27
N SER A 113 5.51 4.75 1.19
CA SER A 113 4.96 4.01 0.05
C SER A 113 6.01 3.05 -0.54
N GLY A 114 7.23 3.53 -0.83
CA GLY A 114 8.31 2.70 -1.36
C GLY A 114 8.74 1.55 -0.44
N ILE A 115 8.61 1.73 0.88
CA ILE A 115 8.92 0.68 1.86
C ILE A 115 7.83 -0.39 1.90
N PHE A 116 6.53 -0.02 1.78
CA PHE A 116 5.40 -0.93 1.97
C PHE A 116 4.91 -1.59 0.67
N ALA A 117 5.01 -0.91 -0.48
CA ALA A 117 4.45 -1.38 -1.74
C ALA A 117 4.85 -2.82 -2.12
N PRO A 118 6.11 -3.25 -1.97
CA PRO A 118 6.52 -4.61 -2.31
C PRO A 118 5.80 -5.71 -1.51
N TYR A 119 5.28 -5.37 -0.33
CA TYR A 119 4.63 -6.35 0.56
C TYR A 119 3.11 -6.44 0.38
N LEU A 120 2.48 -5.59 -0.43
CA LEU A 120 1.03 -5.60 -0.61
C LEU A 120 0.47 -6.95 -1.04
N PRO A 121 1.01 -7.61 -2.08
CA PRO A 121 0.49 -8.92 -2.49
C PRO A 121 0.62 -9.98 -1.38
N LEU A 122 1.72 -9.91 -0.61
CA LEU A 122 1.96 -10.84 0.50
C LEU A 122 1.02 -10.56 1.68
N LEU A 123 0.77 -9.29 2.02
CA LEU A 123 -0.20 -8.89 3.05
C LEU A 123 -1.60 -9.39 2.72
N MET A 124 -2.02 -9.23 1.46
CA MET A 124 -3.32 -9.72 0.98
C MET A 124 -3.40 -11.24 1.05
N ALA A 125 -2.41 -11.96 0.53
CA ALA A 125 -2.39 -13.43 0.56
C ALA A 125 -2.38 -13.98 1.99
N SER A 126 -1.58 -13.39 2.89
CA SER A 126 -1.54 -13.75 4.31
C SER A 126 -2.90 -13.51 4.99
N GLY A 127 -3.55 -12.39 4.71
CA GLY A 127 -4.88 -12.07 5.22
C GLY A 127 -5.96 -13.03 4.73
N ILE A 128 -5.98 -13.35 3.44
CA ILE A 128 -6.92 -14.32 2.85
C ILE A 128 -6.72 -15.70 3.48
N LEU A 129 -5.47 -16.17 3.57
CA LEU A 129 -5.17 -17.47 4.18
C LEU A 129 -5.60 -17.52 5.65
N SER A 130 -5.32 -16.48 6.44
CA SER A 130 -5.75 -16.36 7.83
C SER A 130 -7.29 -16.41 7.95
N GLY A 131 -7.99 -15.69 7.09
CA GLY A 131 -9.46 -15.71 7.04
C GLY A 131 -10.05 -17.07 6.69
N LEU A 132 -9.46 -17.76 5.71
CA LEU A 132 -9.87 -19.12 5.34
C LEU A 132 -9.62 -20.13 6.48
N LEU A 133 -8.50 -20.00 7.19
CA LEU A 133 -8.21 -20.84 8.36
C LEU A 133 -9.20 -20.59 9.50
N THR A 134 -9.56 -19.32 9.73
CA THR A 134 -10.57 -18.94 10.73
C THR A 134 -11.92 -19.55 10.37
N LEU A 135 -12.32 -19.49 9.09
CA LEU A 135 -13.55 -20.10 8.62
C LEU A 135 -13.53 -21.63 8.82
N ALA A 136 -12.45 -22.28 8.36
CA ALA A 136 -12.30 -23.74 8.46
C ALA A 136 -12.31 -24.23 9.91
N SER A 137 -11.67 -23.49 10.80
CA SER A 137 -11.66 -23.76 12.25
C SER A 137 -13.06 -23.61 12.85
N ASN A 138 -13.77 -22.51 12.56
CA ASN A 138 -15.12 -22.25 13.08
C ASN A 138 -16.15 -23.26 12.59
N GLN A 139 -15.95 -23.84 11.40
CA GLN A 139 -16.82 -24.88 10.83
C GLN A 139 -16.39 -26.31 11.24
N GLY A 140 -15.29 -26.45 11.99
CA GLY A 140 -14.78 -27.78 12.38
C GLY A 140 -14.16 -28.57 11.21
N TRP A 141 -13.82 -27.93 10.08
CA TRP A 141 -13.21 -28.58 8.92
C TRP A 141 -11.72 -28.90 9.12
N ILE A 142 -11.07 -28.22 10.05
CA ILE A 142 -9.67 -28.39 10.37
C ILE A 142 -9.49 -28.49 11.87
N ASP A 143 -8.69 -29.45 12.32
CA ASP A 143 -8.28 -29.57 13.72
C ASP A 143 -7.22 -28.50 14.03
N THR A 144 -7.55 -27.59 14.94
CA THR A 144 -6.67 -26.51 15.38
C THR A 144 -5.44 -26.99 16.18
N ALA A 145 -5.49 -28.19 16.74
CA ALA A 145 -4.35 -28.83 17.38
C ALA A 145 -3.48 -29.62 16.39
N GLY A 146 -3.95 -29.79 15.14
CA GLY A 146 -3.26 -30.55 14.12
C GLY A 146 -2.11 -29.80 13.44
N GLY A 147 -1.13 -30.56 12.93
CA GLY A 147 0.05 -30.01 12.25
C GLY A 147 -0.30 -29.18 11.00
N THR A 148 -1.36 -29.55 10.26
CA THR A 148 -1.81 -28.80 9.09
C THR A 148 -2.22 -27.37 9.46
N TYR A 149 -3.02 -27.22 10.52
CA TYR A 149 -3.41 -25.88 11.01
C TYR A 149 -2.18 -25.11 11.48
N ALA A 150 -1.28 -25.74 12.25
CA ALA A 150 -0.07 -25.08 12.74
C ALA A 150 0.82 -24.54 11.61
N ILE A 151 1.05 -25.33 10.55
CA ILE A 151 1.85 -24.91 9.38
C ILE A 151 1.20 -23.76 8.64
N LEU A 152 -0.09 -23.88 8.30
CA LEU A 152 -0.80 -22.86 7.54
C LEU A 152 -0.99 -21.57 8.36
N SER A 153 -1.23 -21.68 9.66
CA SER A 153 -1.29 -20.55 10.60
C SER A 153 0.05 -19.84 10.70
N ALA A 154 1.15 -20.58 10.81
CA ALA A 154 2.49 -20.00 10.79
C ALA A 154 2.77 -19.29 9.46
N ALA A 155 2.43 -19.90 8.32
CA ALA A 155 2.61 -19.30 6.99
C ALA A 155 1.81 -18.01 6.83
N SER A 156 0.54 -17.98 7.29
CA SER A 156 -0.31 -16.78 7.22
C SER A 156 0.16 -15.65 8.14
N ASN A 157 0.83 -15.96 9.25
CA ASN A 157 1.28 -14.98 10.23
C ASN A 157 2.75 -14.58 10.07
N ALA A 158 3.54 -15.35 9.34
CA ALA A 158 4.99 -15.13 9.20
C ALA A 158 5.34 -13.71 8.75
N LEU A 159 4.61 -13.19 7.74
CA LEU A 159 4.81 -11.83 7.25
C LEU A 159 4.66 -10.80 8.37
N PHE A 160 3.60 -10.89 9.17
CA PHE A 160 3.33 -9.94 10.26
C PHE A 160 4.34 -10.09 11.40
N TYR A 161 4.66 -11.31 11.77
CA TYR A 161 5.62 -11.57 12.83
C TYR A 161 7.03 -11.07 12.51
N PHE A 162 7.51 -11.35 11.28
CA PHE A 162 8.83 -10.95 10.80
C PHE A 162 8.84 -9.58 10.11
N PHE A 163 7.77 -8.80 10.24
CA PHE A 163 7.61 -7.52 9.55
C PHE A 163 8.74 -6.53 9.80
N PRO A 164 9.32 -6.39 11.02
CA PRO A 164 10.48 -5.53 11.24
C PRO A 164 11.69 -5.88 10.37
N ILE A 165 11.94 -7.18 10.12
CA ILE A 165 13.02 -7.63 9.23
C ILE A 165 12.75 -7.21 7.79
N LEU A 166 11.53 -7.47 7.32
CA LEU A 166 11.12 -7.18 5.95
C LEU A 166 11.14 -5.67 5.69
N LEU A 167 10.56 -4.88 6.60
CA LEU A 167 10.60 -3.41 6.51
C LEU A 167 12.03 -2.86 6.53
N SER A 168 12.92 -3.44 7.34
CA SER A 168 14.33 -3.03 7.36
C SER A 168 15.02 -3.32 6.03
N TYR A 169 14.65 -4.42 5.34
CA TYR A 169 15.14 -4.75 4.01
C TYR A 169 14.73 -3.66 2.99
N THR A 170 13.43 -3.34 2.87
CA THR A 170 12.98 -2.34 1.90
C THR A 170 13.36 -0.91 2.31
N ALA A 171 13.39 -0.60 3.60
CA ALA A 171 13.89 0.67 4.10
C ALA A 171 15.37 0.89 3.75
N SER A 172 16.20 -0.17 3.79
CA SER A 172 17.63 -0.05 3.39
C SER A 172 17.78 0.33 1.91
N LYS A 173 16.91 -0.21 1.06
CA LYS A 173 16.85 0.15 -0.36
C LYS A 173 16.40 1.60 -0.54
N GLN A 174 15.35 2.01 0.16
CA GLN A 174 14.82 3.38 0.10
C GLN A 174 15.79 4.42 0.66
N PHE A 175 16.60 4.08 1.67
CA PHE A 175 17.60 4.97 2.27
C PHE A 175 19.02 4.78 1.71
N HIS A 176 19.20 3.92 0.70
CA HIS A 176 20.47 3.65 0.03
C HIS A 176 21.61 3.28 0.99
N CYS A 177 21.36 2.32 1.89
CA CYS A 177 22.35 1.83 2.86
C CYS A 177 22.53 0.32 2.79
N ASN A 178 23.53 -0.23 3.51
CA ASN A 178 23.82 -1.65 3.44
C ASN A 178 22.66 -2.49 3.97
N THR A 179 22.08 -3.29 3.07
CA THR A 179 20.88 -4.10 3.34
C THR A 179 21.11 -5.17 4.39
N TYR A 180 22.27 -5.81 4.43
CA TYR A 180 22.54 -6.87 5.40
C TYR A 180 22.58 -6.34 6.83
N ILE A 181 23.18 -5.17 7.03
CA ILE A 181 23.25 -4.51 8.34
C ILE A 181 21.85 -4.01 8.74
N ALA A 182 21.11 -3.43 7.82
CA ALA A 182 19.73 -3.01 8.08
C ALA A 182 18.83 -4.17 8.52
N VAL A 183 18.94 -5.34 7.86
CA VAL A 183 18.20 -6.55 8.22
C VAL A 183 18.53 -7.00 9.64
N VAL A 184 19.79 -6.89 10.09
CA VAL A 184 20.19 -7.21 11.47
C VAL A 184 19.53 -6.28 12.48
N ILE A 185 19.34 -4.99 12.16
CA ILE A 185 18.60 -4.05 13.03
C ILE A 185 17.17 -4.57 13.23
N GLY A 186 16.45 -4.90 12.16
CA GLY A 186 15.09 -5.45 12.24
C GLY A 186 15.01 -6.79 12.95
N ALA A 187 16.00 -7.68 12.73
CA ALA A 187 16.07 -8.99 13.36
C ALA A 187 16.29 -8.88 14.88
N THR A 188 17.06 -7.89 15.33
CA THR A 188 17.28 -7.68 16.77
C THR A 188 16.00 -7.29 17.50
N LEU A 189 15.08 -6.55 16.85
CA LEU A 189 13.79 -6.16 17.45
C LEU A 189 12.91 -7.36 17.82
N ILE A 190 13.05 -8.48 17.10
CA ILE A 190 12.25 -9.69 17.31
C ILE A 190 13.07 -10.85 17.87
N HIS A 191 14.35 -10.60 18.24
CA HIS A 191 15.22 -11.66 18.75
C HIS A 191 14.64 -12.26 20.05
N PRO A 192 14.57 -13.60 20.19
CA PRO A 192 13.93 -14.24 21.35
C PRO A 192 14.49 -13.78 22.70
N THR A 193 15.80 -13.60 22.81
CA THR A 193 16.44 -13.09 24.04
C THR A 193 15.94 -11.69 24.40
N PHE A 194 15.74 -10.83 23.37
CA PHE A 194 15.23 -9.50 23.58
C PHE A 194 13.72 -9.52 23.91
N ALA A 195 12.94 -10.33 23.21
CA ALA A 195 11.52 -10.51 23.48
C ALA A 195 11.26 -11.03 24.90
N ALA A 196 12.11 -11.92 25.41
CA ALA A 196 12.01 -12.44 26.78
C ALA A 196 12.22 -11.36 27.87
N LEU A 197 12.94 -10.27 27.57
CA LEU A 197 13.12 -9.17 28.52
C LEU A 197 11.81 -8.39 28.77
N SER A 198 10.83 -8.46 27.85
CA SER A 198 9.53 -7.81 28.03
C SER A 198 8.71 -8.35 29.19
N SER A 199 9.02 -9.56 29.69
CA SER A 199 8.39 -10.17 30.86
C SER A 199 9.11 -9.87 32.18
N VAL A 200 10.22 -9.11 32.17
CA VAL A 200 10.97 -8.75 33.35
C VAL A 200 10.35 -7.53 34.01
N GLU A 201 9.75 -7.69 35.19
CA GLU A 201 9.09 -6.61 35.94
C GLU A 201 10.05 -5.53 36.46
N THR A 202 11.32 -5.87 36.69
CA THR A 202 12.37 -4.94 37.14
C THR A 202 12.99 -4.29 35.94
N GLY A 203 13.07 -2.94 35.95
CA GLY A 203 13.53 -2.13 34.80
C GLY A 203 14.81 -2.62 34.15
N VAL A 204 14.73 -2.92 32.88
CA VAL A 204 15.88 -3.29 32.05
C VAL A 204 16.71 -2.05 31.78
N ASN A 205 18.04 -2.19 31.80
CA ASN A 205 18.95 -1.07 31.52
C ASN A 205 20.05 -1.47 30.55
N TYR A 206 20.52 -0.48 29.77
CA TYR A 206 21.69 -0.60 28.90
C TYR A 206 22.76 0.38 29.38
N PHE A 207 23.83 -0.17 29.95
CA PHE A 207 24.90 0.61 30.62
C PHE A 207 24.38 1.64 31.66
N GLY A 208 23.38 1.25 32.43
CA GLY A 208 22.76 2.11 33.46
C GLY A 208 21.66 3.04 32.95
N ILE A 209 21.37 3.07 31.64
CA ILE A 209 20.26 3.81 31.06
C ILE A 209 19.01 2.91 31.10
N PRO A 210 18.01 3.24 31.95
CA PRO A 210 16.78 2.45 31.99
C PRO A 210 15.96 2.66 30.72
N PHE A 211 15.32 1.61 30.23
CA PHE A 211 14.41 1.71 29.11
C PHE A 211 13.19 0.81 29.29
N ILE A 212 12.10 1.24 28.65
CA ILE A 212 10.82 0.53 28.71
C ILE A 212 10.81 -0.53 27.62
N MET A 213 10.55 -1.78 28.04
CA MET A 213 10.42 -2.89 27.11
C MET A 213 9.01 -2.93 26.53
N GLY A 214 8.92 -3.09 25.22
CA GLY A 214 7.69 -3.35 24.49
C GLY A 214 7.83 -4.59 23.62
N SER A 215 6.71 -5.13 23.16
CA SER A 215 6.72 -6.13 22.09
C SER A 215 6.93 -5.40 20.75
N TYR A 216 8.06 -5.67 20.11
CA TYR A 216 8.39 -5.07 18.83
C TYR A 216 8.16 -6.03 17.64
N SER A 217 7.62 -7.22 17.87
CA SER A 217 7.05 -8.05 16.81
C SER A 217 5.98 -7.23 16.09
N SER A 218 5.96 -7.25 14.77
CA SER A 218 5.07 -6.43 13.93
C SER A 218 5.28 -4.91 14.03
N SER A 219 6.31 -4.42 14.72
CA SER A 219 6.55 -2.99 14.85
C SER A 219 7.10 -2.39 13.56
N VAL A 220 6.57 -1.23 13.19
CA VAL A 220 6.89 -0.51 11.94
C VAL A 220 7.87 0.63 12.22
N ILE A 221 7.50 1.52 13.14
CA ILE A 221 8.22 2.78 13.37
C ILE A 221 9.67 2.55 13.83
N PRO A 222 9.94 1.69 14.83
CA PRO A 222 11.31 1.43 15.26
C PRO A 222 12.19 0.85 14.15
N ALA A 223 11.66 -0.06 13.33
CA ALA A 223 12.40 -0.67 12.25
C ALA A 223 12.81 0.36 11.19
N ILE A 224 11.86 1.17 10.70
CA ILE A 224 12.14 2.19 9.68
C ILE A 224 13.05 3.30 10.23
N ALA A 225 12.77 3.80 11.44
CA ALA A 225 13.56 4.86 12.05
C ALA A 225 14.99 4.40 12.39
N GLY A 226 15.15 3.15 12.84
CA GLY A 226 16.47 2.55 13.08
C GLY A 226 17.32 2.45 11.81
N VAL A 227 16.72 2.00 10.72
CA VAL A 227 17.41 1.92 9.41
C VAL A 227 17.69 3.32 8.86
N TRP A 228 16.78 4.28 9.02
CA TRP A 228 17.04 5.67 8.65
C TRP A 228 18.24 6.23 9.42
N LEU A 229 18.28 6.08 10.74
CA LEU A 229 19.42 6.52 11.56
C LEU A 229 20.71 5.83 11.12
N TYR A 230 20.64 4.52 10.88
CA TYR A 230 21.76 3.75 10.34
C TYR A 230 22.28 4.35 9.02
N SER A 231 21.40 4.63 8.06
CA SER A 231 21.80 5.20 6.77
C SER A 231 22.55 6.52 6.91
N VAL A 232 22.08 7.42 7.80
CA VAL A 232 22.73 8.71 8.08
C VAL A 232 24.13 8.49 8.67
N VAL A 233 24.27 7.54 9.61
CA VAL A 233 25.56 7.24 10.25
C VAL A 233 26.51 6.55 9.26
N GLU A 234 26.01 5.61 8.48
CA GLU A 234 26.78 4.90 7.45
C GLU A 234 27.39 5.89 6.45
N HIS A 235 26.59 6.79 5.88
CA HIS A 235 27.08 7.78 4.92
C HIS A 235 28.13 8.72 5.52
N LYS A 236 27.95 9.16 6.77
CA LYS A 236 28.94 10.00 7.46
C LYS A 236 30.24 9.25 7.71
N LEU A 237 30.16 8.00 8.19
CA LEU A 237 31.34 7.19 8.49
C LEU A 237 32.09 6.76 7.21
N LYS A 238 31.38 6.47 6.13
CA LYS A 238 32.03 6.20 4.82
C LYS A 238 32.87 7.38 4.32
N ASN A 239 32.42 8.60 4.58
CA ASN A 239 33.15 9.80 4.19
C ASN A 239 34.33 10.14 5.14
N ALA A 240 34.29 9.64 6.38
CA ALA A 240 35.27 9.96 7.42
C ALA A 240 36.39 8.90 7.58
N LEU A 241 36.12 7.66 7.20
CA LEU A 241 37.00 6.52 7.46
C LEU A 241 37.73 6.06 6.20
N PRO A 242 38.98 5.55 6.32
CA PRO A 242 39.69 4.85 5.24
C PRO A 242 38.91 3.58 4.80
N ALA A 243 38.86 3.32 3.49
CA ALA A 243 38.10 2.21 2.91
C ALA A 243 38.44 0.84 3.53
N SER A 244 39.67 0.63 3.98
CA SER A 244 40.13 -0.65 4.56
C SER A 244 39.44 -1.05 5.86
N ILE A 245 38.92 -0.09 6.64
CA ILE A 245 38.30 -0.34 7.95
C ILE A 245 36.82 0.02 7.98
N GLN A 246 36.28 0.65 6.93
CA GLN A 246 34.90 1.15 6.88
C GLN A 246 33.87 0.08 7.26
N ASN A 247 33.90 -1.06 6.60
CA ASN A 247 32.89 -2.11 6.82
C ASN A 247 32.90 -2.63 8.25
N LEU A 248 34.08 -2.85 8.83
CA LEU A 248 34.18 -3.36 10.20
C LEU A 248 33.68 -2.31 11.21
N VAL A 249 34.16 -1.06 11.10
CA VAL A 249 33.82 0.01 12.05
C VAL A 249 32.33 0.36 11.94
N ILE A 250 31.78 0.48 10.75
CA ILE A 250 30.36 0.79 10.55
C ILE A 250 29.49 -0.31 11.15
N THR A 251 29.83 -1.59 10.92
CA THR A 251 29.08 -2.70 11.49
C THR A 251 29.13 -2.71 13.02
N LEU A 252 30.31 -2.49 13.60
CA LEU A 252 30.48 -2.44 15.06
C LEU A 252 29.70 -1.25 15.67
N VAL A 253 29.78 -0.06 15.07
CA VAL A 253 29.03 1.13 15.51
C VAL A 253 27.52 0.84 15.43
N THR A 254 27.08 0.17 14.37
CA THR A 254 25.66 -0.19 14.25
C THR A 254 25.21 -1.11 15.39
N MET A 255 25.96 -2.16 15.68
CA MET A 255 25.59 -3.12 16.72
C MET A 255 25.66 -2.50 18.13
N LEU A 256 26.66 -1.67 18.40
CA LEU A 256 26.91 -1.10 19.75
C LEU A 256 26.10 0.17 20.02
N VAL A 257 25.72 0.92 19.00
CA VAL A 257 25.10 2.25 19.14
C VAL A 257 23.73 2.30 18.48
N ILE A 258 23.64 1.97 17.19
CA ILE A 258 22.39 2.15 16.44
C ILE A 258 21.30 1.19 16.89
N VAL A 259 21.64 -0.10 17.07
CA VAL A 259 20.68 -1.11 17.56
C VAL A 259 20.15 -0.75 18.97
N PRO A 260 20.99 -0.43 19.97
CA PRO A 260 20.49 0.03 21.26
C PRO A 260 19.67 1.33 21.17
N LEU A 261 20.09 2.32 20.38
CA LEU A 261 19.29 3.54 20.18
C LEU A 261 17.94 3.23 19.53
N THR A 262 17.90 2.31 18.58
CA THR A 262 16.64 1.87 17.95
C THR A 262 15.66 1.35 19.01
N ILE A 263 16.15 0.57 19.96
CA ILE A 263 15.34 -0.02 21.02
C ILE A 263 14.97 1.01 22.09
N ILE A 264 15.95 1.77 22.58
CA ILE A 264 15.79 2.67 23.74
C ILE A 264 15.02 3.94 23.38
N VAL A 265 15.21 4.45 22.16
CA VAL A 265 14.60 5.71 21.71
C VAL A 265 13.42 5.47 20.78
N PHE A 266 13.66 4.79 19.65
CA PHE A 266 12.60 4.62 18.64
C PHE A 266 11.56 3.57 19.02
N GLY A 267 11.91 2.62 19.89
CA GLY A 267 10.96 1.68 20.47
C GLY A 267 9.83 2.39 21.21
N PRO A 268 10.13 3.08 22.31
CA PRO A 268 9.13 3.84 23.07
C PRO A 268 8.42 4.91 22.23
N VAL A 269 9.15 5.67 21.38
CA VAL A 269 8.54 6.67 20.49
C VAL A 269 7.52 6.00 19.58
N GLY A 270 7.87 4.87 18.97
CA GLY A 270 6.96 4.11 18.11
C GLY A 270 5.71 3.64 18.86
N THR A 271 5.87 3.15 20.07
CA THR A 271 4.75 2.73 20.93
C THR A 271 3.87 3.92 21.28
N TYR A 272 4.44 5.02 21.78
CA TYR A 272 3.67 6.22 22.14
C TYR A 272 2.92 6.83 20.95
N VAL A 273 3.54 6.88 19.76
CA VAL A 273 2.89 7.37 18.53
C VAL A 273 1.75 6.44 18.15
N SER A 274 1.97 5.12 18.17
CA SER A 274 0.93 4.14 17.85
C SER A 274 -0.23 4.20 18.84
N ASP A 275 0.06 4.31 20.14
CA ASP A 275 -0.96 4.44 21.19
C ASP A 275 -1.74 5.75 21.07
N ALA A 276 -1.06 6.87 20.79
CA ALA A 276 -1.73 8.16 20.58
C ALA A 276 -2.69 8.12 19.41
N ILE A 277 -2.30 7.47 18.30
CA ILE A 277 -3.14 7.31 17.11
C ILE A 277 -4.30 6.35 17.41
N ALA A 278 -4.03 5.20 18.03
CA ALA A 278 -5.05 4.24 18.42
C ALA A 278 -6.06 4.87 19.40
N ASN A 279 -5.59 5.61 20.39
CA ASN A 279 -6.44 6.33 21.34
C ASN A 279 -7.23 7.45 20.67
N GLY A 280 -6.63 8.20 19.75
CA GLY A 280 -7.31 9.21 18.94
C GLY A 280 -8.42 8.61 18.08
N LEU A 281 -8.15 7.50 17.40
CA LEU A 281 -9.14 6.77 16.61
C LEU A 281 -10.25 6.20 17.51
N ASN A 282 -9.90 5.59 18.63
CA ASN A 282 -10.86 5.06 19.61
C ASN A 282 -11.70 6.18 20.23
N ALA A 283 -11.14 7.36 20.48
CA ALA A 283 -11.90 8.52 20.96
C ALA A 283 -12.94 8.97 19.92
N ILE A 284 -12.57 9.06 18.63
CA ILE A 284 -13.51 9.41 17.55
C ILE A 284 -14.59 8.33 17.42
N LEU A 285 -14.22 7.06 17.46
CA LEU A 285 -15.15 5.92 17.45
C LEU A 285 -16.04 5.89 18.70
N GLY A 286 -15.52 6.31 19.85
CA GLY A 286 -16.24 6.41 21.12
C GLY A 286 -17.24 7.55 21.14
N LEU A 287 -16.91 8.71 20.51
CA LEU A 287 -17.81 9.84 20.37
C LEU A 287 -19.00 9.52 19.46
N SER A 288 -18.72 9.01 18.27
CA SER A 288 -19.75 8.58 17.32
C SER A 288 -19.16 7.64 16.26
N PRO A 289 -19.37 6.32 16.39
CA PRO A 289 -18.95 5.37 15.35
C PRO A 289 -19.54 5.68 13.98
N VAL A 290 -20.73 6.28 13.94
CA VAL A 290 -21.40 6.69 12.70
C VAL A 290 -20.64 7.82 12.02
N ILE A 291 -20.26 8.86 12.76
CA ILE A 291 -19.48 9.99 12.21
C ILE A 291 -18.11 9.50 11.74
N ALA A 292 -17.45 8.67 12.54
CA ALA A 292 -16.17 8.05 12.14
C ALA A 292 -16.32 7.27 10.83
N GLY A 293 -17.39 6.48 10.70
CA GLY A 293 -17.70 5.72 9.49
C GLY A 293 -17.99 6.62 8.29
N ILE A 294 -18.74 7.69 8.45
CA ILE A 294 -19.04 8.68 7.39
C ILE A 294 -17.74 9.30 6.87
N ILE A 295 -16.87 9.73 7.78
CA ILE A 295 -15.59 10.35 7.42
C ILE A 295 -14.67 9.33 6.75
N ALA A 296 -14.51 8.15 7.35
CA ALA A 296 -13.63 7.11 6.81
C ALA A 296 -14.09 6.63 5.43
N GLY A 297 -15.37 6.29 5.28
CA GLY A 297 -15.91 5.80 4.01
C GLY A 297 -16.03 6.88 2.93
N GLY A 298 -16.46 8.10 3.32
CA GLY A 298 -16.69 9.18 2.35
C GLY A 298 -15.43 9.95 1.95
N LEU A 299 -14.54 10.24 2.89
CA LEU A 299 -13.39 11.13 2.63
C LEU A 299 -12.06 10.39 2.54
N CYS A 300 -11.84 9.35 3.38
CA CYS A 300 -10.56 8.66 3.38
C CYS A 300 -10.30 7.85 2.09
N GLY A 301 -11.32 7.60 1.27
CA GLY A 301 -11.14 7.03 -0.06
C GLY A 301 -10.27 7.91 -0.99
N TYR A 302 -10.23 9.24 -0.76
CA TYR A 302 -9.30 10.13 -1.47
C TYR A 302 -7.84 9.95 -1.05
N MET A 303 -7.57 9.35 0.09
CA MET A 303 -6.19 9.08 0.52
C MET A 303 -5.45 8.24 -0.52
N ALA A 304 -6.16 7.30 -1.19
CA ALA A 304 -5.58 6.49 -2.25
C ALA A 304 -5.19 7.31 -3.49
N VAL A 305 -5.95 8.37 -3.82
CA VAL A 305 -5.64 9.27 -4.95
C VAL A 305 -4.33 10.03 -4.71
N PHE A 306 -4.08 10.43 -3.45
CA PHE A 306 -2.91 11.22 -3.06
C PHE A 306 -1.76 10.37 -2.48
N GLY A 307 -1.90 9.06 -2.41
CA GLY A 307 -0.91 8.16 -1.81
C GLY A 307 -0.83 8.25 -0.27
N LEU A 308 -1.79 8.92 0.39
CA LEU A 308 -1.79 9.14 1.85
C LEU A 308 -2.19 7.90 2.63
N GLN A 309 -2.76 6.88 1.98
CA GLN A 309 -3.12 5.60 2.59
C GLN A 309 -1.94 4.91 3.28
N TRP A 310 -0.72 5.14 2.80
CA TRP A 310 0.49 4.55 3.36
C TRP A 310 0.78 5.01 4.80
N GLY A 311 0.32 6.20 5.17
CA GLY A 311 0.42 6.68 6.55
C GLY A 311 -0.51 5.98 7.54
N VAL A 312 -1.61 5.38 7.05
CA VAL A 312 -2.63 4.72 7.88
C VAL A 312 -2.39 3.21 8.01
N ILE A 313 -1.79 2.59 6.99
CA ILE A 313 -1.51 1.14 6.97
C ILE A 313 -0.74 0.66 8.20
N PRO A 314 0.35 1.33 8.65
CA PRO A 314 1.07 0.92 9.86
C PRO A 314 0.18 0.84 11.11
N ILE A 315 -0.81 1.75 11.21
CA ILE A 315 -1.74 1.83 12.34
C ILE A 315 -2.70 0.63 12.30
N ILE A 316 -3.23 0.32 11.13
CA ILE A 316 -4.11 -0.84 10.94
C ILE A 316 -3.37 -2.13 11.31
N ILE A 317 -2.13 -2.28 10.85
CA ILE A 317 -1.28 -3.43 11.17
C ILE A 317 -1.04 -3.51 12.68
N TYR A 318 -0.72 -2.38 13.32
CA TYR A 318 -0.55 -2.31 14.77
C TYR A 318 -1.81 -2.73 15.53
N ASN A 319 -3.00 -2.25 15.12
CA ASN A 319 -4.27 -2.62 15.74
C ASN A 319 -4.51 -4.14 15.63
N ILE A 320 -4.34 -4.70 14.44
CA ILE A 320 -4.53 -6.14 14.22
C ILE A 320 -3.54 -6.96 15.05
N ALA A 321 -2.27 -6.56 15.10
CA ALA A 321 -1.24 -7.27 15.82
C ALA A 321 -1.42 -7.23 17.36
N ASN A 322 -1.87 -6.09 17.92
CA ASN A 322 -1.92 -5.88 19.36
C ASN A 322 -3.33 -6.04 19.95
N ILE A 323 -4.37 -5.72 19.18
CA ILE A 323 -5.78 -5.78 19.64
C ILE A 323 -6.50 -6.99 19.01
N GLY A 324 -5.94 -7.57 17.95
CA GLY A 324 -6.51 -8.71 17.22
C GLY A 324 -7.53 -8.33 16.16
N TYR A 325 -7.86 -7.05 16.01
CA TYR A 325 -8.81 -6.55 14.99
C TYR A 325 -8.65 -5.06 14.73
N ASP A 326 -9.25 -4.61 13.63
CA ASP A 326 -9.35 -3.18 13.30
C ASP A 326 -10.78 -2.81 12.88
N TYR A 327 -11.24 -1.61 13.29
CA TYR A 327 -12.55 -1.04 12.92
C TYR A 327 -12.46 -0.05 11.76
N PHE A 328 -11.31 0.57 11.56
CA PHE A 328 -11.15 1.62 10.56
C PHE A 328 -11.16 1.04 9.14
N THR A 329 -10.48 -0.08 8.92
CA THR A 329 -10.38 -0.72 7.60
C THR A 329 -11.76 -0.99 6.97
N PRO A 330 -12.73 -1.64 7.66
CA PRO A 330 -14.05 -1.88 7.05
C PRO A 330 -14.77 -0.59 6.65
N MET A 331 -14.67 0.47 7.45
CA MET A 331 -15.26 1.77 7.15
C MET A 331 -14.60 2.41 5.92
N TRP A 332 -13.27 2.42 5.90
CA TRP A 332 -12.48 2.98 4.81
C TRP A 332 -12.72 2.27 3.48
N MET A 333 -12.87 0.94 3.49
CA MET A 333 -13.10 0.15 2.27
C MET A 333 -14.45 0.44 1.59
N MET A 334 -15.36 1.17 2.23
CA MET A 334 -16.62 1.58 1.61
C MET A 334 -16.41 2.63 0.51
N GLY A 335 -15.34 3.42 0.55
CA GLY A 335 -14.94 4.30 -0.55
C GLY A 335 -14.65 3.54 -1.85
N PRO A 336 -13.73 2.57 -1.89
CA PRO A 336 -13.53 1.66 -3.03
C PRO A 336 -14.82 1.02 -3.55
N TYR A 337 -15.72 0.56 -2.68
CA TYR A 337 -16.99 0.00 -3.14
C TYR A 337 -17.94 1.05 -3.75
N ALA A 338 -17.91 2.28 -3.28
CA ALA A 338 -18.62 3.38 -3.95
C ALA A 338 -18.07 3.63 -5.35
N GLN A 339 -16.76 3.53 -5.56
CA GLN A 339 -16.13 3.61 -6.89
C GLN A 339 -16.62 2.47 -7.79
N VAL A 340 -16.75 1.25 -7.27
CA VAL A 340 -17.34 0.10 -8.01
C VAL A 340 -18.77 0.43 -8.47
N GLY A 341 -19.59 1.05 -7.60
CA GLY A 341 -20.95 1.50 -7.94
C GLY A 341 -20.97 2.55 -9.07
N ILE A 342 -20.02 3.50 -9.04
CA ILE A 342 -19.84 4.49 -10.10
C ILE A 342 -19.50 3.79 -11.42
N ALA A 343 -18.54 2.88 -11.40
CA ALA A 343 -18.12 2.15 -12.61
C ALA A 343 -19.28 1.36 -13.21
N LEU A 344 -20.11 0.71 -12.38
CA LEU A 344 -21.32 0.01 -12.84
C LEU A 344 -22.29 0.97 -13.53
N ALA A 345 -22.59 2.12 -12.94
CA ALA A 345 -23.49 3.11 -13.53
C ALA A 345 -22.97 3.64 -14.87
N VAL A 346 -21.68 4.01 -14.93
CA VAL A 346 -21.08 4.50 -16.18
C VAL A 346 -21.09 3.40 -17.25
N PHE A 347 -20.81 2.15 -16.92
CA PHE A 347 -20.92 1.01 -17.83
C PHE A 347 -22.33 0.88 -18.43
N LEU A 348 -23.36 1.06 -17.62
CA LEU A 348 -24.76 0.96 -18.05
C LEU A 348 -25.17 2.15 -18.96
N MET A 349 -24.62 3.34 -18.69
CA MET A 349 -24.97 4.59 -19.38
C MET A 349 -24.15 4.83 -20.66
N ALA A 350 -22.86 4.45 -20.69
CA ALA A 350 -21.92 4.75 -21.78
C ALA A 350 -22.11 3.87 -23.04
N LYS A 351 -23.35 3.60 -23.44
CA LYS A 351 -23.69 2.72 -24.58
C LYS A 351 -23.11 3.20 -25.92
N LYS A 352 -22.95 4.51 -26.09
CA LYS A 352 -22.43 5.13 -27.31
C LYS A 352 -20.91 5.27 -27.33
N ASN A 353 -20.22 5.02 -26.21
CA ASN A 353 -18.77 5.11 -26.11
C ASN A 353 -18.17 3.76 -25.71
N PRO A 354 -17.77 2.91 -26.68
CA PRO A 354 -17.27 1.57 -26.41
C PRO A 354 -16.03 1.54 -25.51
N GLN A 355 -15.12 2.50 -25.66
CA GLN A 355 -13.88 2.59 -24.86
C GLN A 355 -14.20 2.89 -23.39
N LEU A 356 -15.04 3.89 -23.14
CA LEU A 356 -15.46 4.24 -21.77
C LEU A 356 -16.25 3.09 -21.14
N ARG A 357 -17.09 2.41 -21.92
CA ARG A 357 -17.86 1.26 -21.47
C ARG A 357 -16.96 0.10 -21.06
N GLN A 358 -15.94 -0.22 -21.88
CA GLN A 358 -14.97 -1.26 -21.58
C GLN A 358 -14.13 -0.92 -20.33
N LEU A 359 -13.62 0.31 -20.24
CA LEU A 359 -12.90 0.81 -19.07
C LEU A 359 -13.74 0.66 -17.79
N SER A 360 -15.01 1.07 -17.85
CA SER A 360 -15.92 1.02 -16.71
C SER A 360 -16.24 -0.42 -16.32
N LEU A 361 -16.41 -1.34 -17.26
CA LEU A 361 -16.61 -2.76 -16.99
C LEU A 361 -15.38 -3.38 -16.34
N THR A 362 -14.20 -3.10 -16.86
CA THR A 362 -12.93 -3.57 -16.27
C THR A 362 -12.79 -3.04 -14.84
N GLY A 363 -12.97 -1.75 -14.62
CA GLY A 363 -12.92 -1.15 -13.29
C GLY A 363 -13.95 -1.74 -12.32
N PHE A 364 -15.19 -1.97 -12.79
CA PHE A 364 -16.24 -2.64 -12.00
C PHE A 364 -15.80 -4.04 -11.57
N LEU A 365 -15.34 -4.88 -12.50
CA LEU A 365 -14.95 -6.25 -12.21
C LEU A 365 -13.71 -6.30 -11.32
N THR A 366 -12.65 -5.58 -11.65
CA THR A 366 -11.42 -5.57 -10.85
C THR A 366 -11.68 -5.01 -9.44
N GLY A 367 -12.40 -3.89 -9.35
CA GLY A 367 -12.75 -3.29 -8.07
C GLY A 367 -13.62 -4.19 -7.20
N LEU A 368 -14.63 -4.85 -7.79
CA LEU A 368 -15.54 -5.73 -7.07
C LEU A 368 -14.85 -7.00 -6.57
N PHE A 369 -14.05 -7.64 -7.40
CA PHE A 369 -13.43 -8.92 -7.05
C PHE A 369 -12.12 -8.75 -6.26
N THR A 370 -11.23 -7.88 -6.70
CA THR A 370 -9.88 -7.76 -6.13
C THR A 370 -9.66 -6.49 -5.29
N GLY A 371 -10.57 -5.52 -5.38
CA GLY A 371 -10.42 -4.21 -4.72
C GLY A 371 -9.51 -3.24 -5.45
N ILE A 372 -9.01 -3.59 -6.65
CA ILE A 372 -8.18 -2.71 -7.48
C ILE A 372 -9.09 -1.69 -8.17
N THR A 373 -9.06 -0.45 -7.71
CA THR A 373 -9.95 0.63 -8.18
C THR A 373 -9.21 1.73 -8.95
N GLU A 374 -7.91 1.59 -9.17
CA GLU A 374 -7.11 2.54 -9.94
C GLU A 374 -7.69 2.87 -11.33
N PRO A 375 -8.23 1.90 -12.11
CA PRO A 375 -8.87 2.21 -13.37
C PRO A 375 -10.07 3.15 -13.22
N ILE A 376 -10.81 3.04 -12.11
CA ILE A 376 -11.96 3.90 -11.81
C ILE A 376 -11.47 5.29 -11.39
N ILE A 377 -10.48 5.36 -10.52
CA ILE A 377 -9.91 6.62 -10.05
C ILE A 377 -9.37 7.42 -11.25
N TYR A 378 -8.45 6.83 -12.00
CA TYR A 378 -7.74 7.54 -13.06
C TYR A 378 -8.52 7.62 -14.37
N GLY A 379 -9.41 6.69 -14.64
CA GLY A 379 -10.22 6.66 -15.85
C GLY A 379 -11.55 7.40 -15.74
N LEU A 380 -12.14 7.49 -14.55
CA LEU A 380 -13.44 8.08 -14.33
C LEU A 380 -13.41 9.30 -13.39
N LEU A 381 -12.94 9.14 -12.13
CA LEU A 381 -13.00 10.20 -11.13
C LEU A 381 -12.15 11.41 -11.48
N THR A 382 -10.93 11.22 -12.02
CA THR A 382 -10.09 12.34 -12.44
C THR A 382 -10.61 13.05 -13.70
N ARG A 383 -11.42 12.35 -14.50
CA ARG A 383 -11.96 12.86 -15.76
C ARG A 383 -13.30 13.58 -15.60
N TYR A 384 -14.16 13.12 -14.69
CA TYR A 384 -15.53 13.59 -14.52
C TYR A 384 -15.77 14.07 -13.09
N LYS A 385 -15.77 15.39 -12.90
CA LYS A 385 -15.89 16.00 -11.56
C LYS A 385 -17.19 15.66 -10.83
N LYS A 386 -18.30 15.46 -11.55
CA LYS A 386 -19.59 15.08 -10.97
C LYS A 386 -19.54 13.75 -10.20
N LEU A 387 -18.65 12.84 -10.59
CA LEU A 387 -18.54 11.53 -9.96
C LEU A 387 -17.98 11.58 -8.53
N HIS A 388 -17.43 12.71 -8.10
CA HIS A 388 -17.01 12.90 -6.71
C HIS A 388 -18.18 12.89 -5.73
N ILE A 389 -19.37 13.35 -6.13
CA ILE A 389 -20.57 13.34 -5.28
C ILE A 389 -21.01 11.92 -4.93
N PRO A 390 -21.30 11.03 -5.92
CA PRO A 390 -21.67 9.65 -5.61
C PRO A 390 -20.56 8.88 -4.90
N PHE A 391 -19.28 9.20 -5.15
CA PHE A 391 -18.17 8.61 -4.43
C PHE A 391 -18.22 8.92 -2.94
N ILE A 392 -18.30 10.21 -2.58
CA ILE A 392 -18.36 10.64 -1.16
C ILE A 392 -19.61 10.09 -0.48
N VAL A 393 -20.79 10.25 -1.11
CA VAL A 393 -22.06 9.87 -0.49
C VAL A 393 -22.19 8.36 -0.36
N GLY A 394 -21.83 7.60 -1.39
CA GLY A 394 -21.86 6.13 -1.34
C GLY A 394 -20.90 5.57 -0.29
N GLY A 395 -19.67 6.07 -0.26
CA GLY A 395 -18.69 5.70 0.75
C GLY A 395 -19.12 6.07 2.17
N ALA A 396 -19.69 7.27 2.36
CA ALA A 396 -20.20 7.72 3.65
C ALA A 396 -21.35 6.85 4.17
N VAL A 397 -22.29 6.47 3.33
CA VAL A 397 -23.42 5.58 3.70
C VAL A 397 -22.91 4.21 4.12
N GLY A 398 -22.05 3.59 3.31
CA GLY A 398 -21.44 2.30 3.66
C GLY A 398 -20.62 2.38 4.96
N GLY A 399 -19.79 3.42 5.08
CA GLY A 399 -18.99 3.67 6.27
C GLY A 399 -19.84 3.89 7.53
N ALA A 400 -20.95 4.61 7.42
CA ALA A 400 -21.92 4.80 8.52
C ALA A 400 -22.49 3.47 9.00
N ILE A 401 -22.86 2.56 8.07
CA ILE A 401 -23.34 1.21 8.41
C ILE A 401 -22.26 0.43 9.15
N CYS A 402 -21.02 0.44 8.65
CA CYS A 402 -19.89 -0.18 9.34
C CYS A 402 -19.70 0.39 10.76
N GLY A 403 -19.87 1.70 10.93
CA GLY A 403 -19.80 2.37 12.22
C GLY A 403 -20.90 1.96 13.19
N ILE A 404 -22.18 1.94 12.74
CA ILE A 404 -23.33 1.53 13.53
C ILE A 404 -23.14 0.12 14.08
N PHE A 405 -22.76 -0.80 13.24
CA PHE A 405 -22.64 -2.22 13.59
C PHE A 405 -21.23 -2.62 14.06
N ARG A 406 -20.32 -1.64 14.24
CA ARG A 406 -18.94 -1.85 14.68
C ARG A 406 -18.29 -3.01 13.93
N VAL A 407 -18.37 -2.96 12.60
CA VAL A 407 -17.78 -3.97 11.72
C VAL A 407 -16.28 -3.98 11.92
N LYS A 408 -15.71 -5.18 12.09
CA LYS A 408 -14.28 -5.38 12.33
C LYS A 408 -13.67 -6.37 11.35
N VAL A 409 -12.38 -6.21 11.12
CA VAL A 409 -11.56 -7.11 10.33
C VAL A 409 -10.39 -7.62 11.17
N ASN A 410 -9.98 -8.88 10.98
CA ASN A 410 -8.92 -9.54 11.75
C ASN A 410 -7.59 -9.64 10.98
N ALA A 411 -7.56 -9.18 9.72
CA ALA A 411 -6.39 -9.18 8.87
C ALA A 411 -6.33 -7.88 8.08
N PHE A 412 -5.14 -7.48 7.63
CA PHE A 412 -5.01 -6.34 6.73
C PHE A 412 -5.44 -6.76 5.31
N LEU A 413 -6.52 -6.17 4.83
CA LEU A 413 -7.14 -6.48 3.54
C LEU A 413 -7.69 -5.22 2.89
N PHE A 414 -7.62 -5.19 1.57
CA PHE A 414 -8.33 -4.20 0.78
C PHE A 414 -9.78 -4.59 0.53
N ALA A 415 -10.53 -3.72 -0.17
CA ALA A 415 -11.85 -4.06 -0.68
C ALA A 415 -11.78 -5.27 -1.63
N GLY A 416 -12.92 -5.85 -1.98
CA GLY A 416 -13.04 -6.95 -2.93
C GLY A 416 -13.61 -8.22 -2.32
N ILE A 417 -14.43 -8.93 -3.10
CA ILE A 417 -15.10 -10.16 -2.66
C ILE A 417 -14.08 -11.26 -2.32
N LEU A 418 -12.96 -11.32 -3.04
CA LEU A 418 -11.89 -12.30 -2.78
C LEU A 418 -11.25 -12.11 -1.40
N ASN A 419 -11.39 -10.94 -0.80
CA ASN A 419 -10.87 -10.62 0.53
C ASN A 419 -11.88 -10.90 1.67
N PHE A 420 -13.11 -11.34 1.36
CA PHE A 420 -14.14 -11.65 2.35
C PHE A 420 -13.71 -12.61 3.46
N PRO A 421 -12.87 -13.63 3.20
CA PRO A 421 -12.42 -14.50 4.27
C PRO A 421 -11.88 -13.78 5.51
N GLY A 422 -11.15 -12.68 5.35
CA GLY A 422 -10.63 -11.91 6.48
C GLY A 422 -11.66 -11.07 7.25
N TYR A 423 -12.88 -10.95 6.70
CA TYR A 423 -14.02 -10.30 7.37
C TYR A 423 -14.98 -11.28 8.01
N PHE A 424 -14.78 -12.61 7.85
CA PHE A 424 -15.65 -13.60 8.43
C PHE A 424 -15.68 -13.51 9.96
N GLY A 425 -16.88 -13.47 10.50
CA GLY A 425 -17.14 -13.34 11.91
C GLY A 425 -18.54 -12.75 12.18
N PRO A 426 -18.86 -12.41 13.43
CA PRO A 426 -20.22 -11.97 13.82
C PRO A 426 -20.70 -10.72 13.08
N THR A 427 -19.78 -9.89 12.57
CA THR A 427 -20.11 -8.63 11.88
C THR A 427 -20.06 -8.72 10.36
N PHE A 428 -19.77 -9.88 9.79
CA PHE A 428 -19.61 -10.07 8.34
C PHE A 428 -20.86 -9.71 7.54
N VAL A 429 -22.05 -10.09 8.02
CA VAL A 429 -23.33 -9.75 7.36
C VAL A 429 -23.45 -8.24 7.18
N TRP A 430 -23.10 -7.46 8.20
CA TRP A 430 -23.16 -6.01 8.16
C TRP A 430 -22.09 -5.40 7.23
N TYR A 431 -20.94 -6.05 7.07
CA TYR A 431 -19.96 -5.68 6.05
C TYR A 431 -20.54 -5.81 4.64
N VAL A 432 -21.21 -6.93 4.35
CA VAL A 432 -21.85 -7.16 3.06
C VAL A 432 -23.00 -6.16 2.82
N VAL A 433 -23.80 -5.88 3.84
CA VAL A 433 -24.86 -4.85 3.75
C VAL A 433 -24.28 -3.46 3.49
N ALA A 434 -23.20 -3.10 4.18
CA ALA A 434 -22.53 -1.82 3.99
C ALA A 434 -21.93 -1.70 2.57
N MET A 435 -21.27 -2.76 2.08
CA MET A 435 -20.76 -2.85 0.73
C MET A 435 -21.87 -2.68 -0.32
N ALA A 436 -22.96 -3.42 -0.17
CA ALA A 436 -24.10 -3.33 -1.10
C ALA A 436 -24.71 -1.93 -1.08
N ALA A 437 -24.87 -1.32 0.09
CA ALA A 437 -25.36 0.04 0.23
C ALA A 437 -24.43 1.06 -0.44
N ALA A 438 -23.12 0.96 -0.23
CA ALA A 438 -22.13 1.83 -0.87
C ALA A 438 -22.21 1.77 -2.41
N ILE A 439 -22.25 0.53 -2.96
CA ILE A 439 -22.36 0.29 -4.40
C ILE A 439 -23.67 0.83 -4.96
N LEU A 440 -24.80 0.48 -4.35
CA LEU A 440 -26.13 0.85 -4.86
C LEU A 440 -26.38 2.35 -4.77
N VAL A 441 -26.01 3.00 -3.67
CA VAL A 441 -26.17 4.45 -3.50
C VAL A 441 -25.29 5.20 -4.50
N ALA A 442 -24.02 4.83 -4.63
CA ALA A 442 -23.13 5.46 -5.61
C ALA A 442 -23.61 5.24 -7.05
N CYS A 443 -24.06 4.03 -7.38
CA CYS A 443 -24.62 3.69 -8.68
C CYS A 443 -25.89 4.51 -8.97
N GLY A 444 -26.84 4.56 -8.03
CA GLY A 444 -28.10 5.29 -8.16
C GLY A 444 -27.91 6.79 -8.34
N ILE A 445 -27.04 7.40 -7.52
CA ILE A 445 -26.70 8.83 -7.66
C ILE A 445 -26.04 9.09 -9.01
N THR A 446 -25.05 8.28 -9.40
CA THR A 446 -24.37 8.43 -10.70
C THR A 446 -25.35 8.33 -11.86
N TYR A 447 -26.28 7.38 -11.79
CA TYR A 447 -27.32 7.20 -12.82
C TYR A 447 -28.25 8.41 -12.89
N ALA A 448 -28.61 9.00 -11.73
CA ALA A 448 -29.51 10.14 -11.65
C ALA A 448 -28.89 11.46 -12.13
N ILE A 449 -27.61 11.74 -11.79
CA ILE A 449 -26.95 13.02 -12.14
C ILE A 449 -26.19 12.97 -13.46
N GLY A 450 -25.96 11.78 -14.01
CA GLY A 450 -25.09 11.57 -15.17
C GLY A 450 -23.60 11.67 -14.79
N TYR A 451 -22.74 11.29 -15.74
CA TYR A 451 -21.28 11.35 -15.54
C TYR A 451 -20.61 12.51 -16.31
N GLU A 452 -21.23 13.03 -17.35
CA GLU A 452 -20.66 14.11 -18.16
C GLU A 452 -20.78 15.46 -17.44
N ASP A 453 -19.68 16.19 -17.36
CA ASP A 453 -19.66 17.57 -16.93
C ASP A 453 -20.28 18.44 -18.05
N LYS A 454 -21.40 19.11 -17.75
CA LYS A 454 -22.03 20.04 -18.70
C LYS A 454 -21.29 21.35 -18.74
#